data_103e050133cadf916395f079f2c138ec
#
_entry.id   103e050133cadf916395f079f2c138ec
#
_cell.length_a   1.000
_cell.length_b   1.000
_cell.length_c   1.000
_cell.angle_alpha   90.00
_cell.angle_beta   90.00
_cell.angle_gamma   90.00
#
_symmetry.space_group_name_H-M   'P 1'
#
loop_
_entity.id
_entity.type
_entity.pdbx_description
1 polymer ?
#
loop_
_entity_poly.entity_id
_entity_poly.type
_entity_poly.pdbx_seq_one_letter_code
_entity_poly.pdbx_strand_id
1 'polypeptide(L)'
;MMTTNQTSQGTITAVAANFLYSLLFLFGLLLQPLSGTQVASWRVLTMFFSLVLLVTLLKQWQHIFDYLKTLKNAKEWFLFILPTPILGAQIWIFMWAPVNGLGLEVTLGYFLYPMIMIVVGRFFYNEDMSLLQWVAIGCAGFGIAYDIFQYGAISWATLFVCLGYPPYYLLRRYLAVPPITGLISDLVLLLPVVLVALYINGGFEVAITNHKLWYLLPLLGIISTAAMSLTMIASQKLPVSLFGTLCYLEPIFLFVFSIAILDRSLHDGGSMLMYGMIFVALLIMIVDSALGYMARKREDRLHGYNEPQVGSFPPRRRLKNRRIKGVLVAHRFRQIKKYQQKIDKMTRKIEALHLE
;
A
#
# COMPACT_ATOMS: atom_id res chain seq x y z
N MET A 1 -1.70 9.56 18.99
CA MET A 1 -2.97 9.79 18.28
C MET A 1 -2.64 10.45 16.96
N MET A 2 -3.21 9.99 15.85
CA MET A 2 -3.13 10.69 14.56
C MET A 2 -4.12 11.86 14.60
N THR A 3 -3.74 13.01 14.05
CA THR A 3 -4.65 14.16 13.99
C THR A 3 -5.76 13.88 12.98
N THR A 4 -6.96 14.43 13.17
CA THR A 4 -8.12 14.29 12.27
C THR A 4 -7.76 14.65 10.83
N ASN A 5 -6.88 15.65 10.66
CA ASN A 5 -6.37 16.07 9.34
C ASN A 5 -5.50 14.99 8.67
N GLN A 6 -4.65 14.28 9.43
CA GLN A 6 -3.82 13.18 8.89
C GLN A 6 -4.67 11.99 8.43
N THR A 7 -5.71 11.65 9.21
CA THR A 7 -6.64 10.57 8.84
C THR A 7 -7.45 10.92 7.59
N SER A 8 -7.95 12.15 7.49
CA SER A 8 -8.68 12.63 6.31
C SER A 8 -7.80 12.58 5.05
N GLN A 9 -6.58 13.11 5.12
CA GLN A 9 -5.63 13.04 4.01
C GLN A 9 -5.29 11.58 3.64
N GLY A 10 -5.05 10.73 4.63
CA GLY A 10 -4.80 9.31 4.40
C GLY A 10 -5.97 8.60 3.71
N THR A 11 -7.20 8.91 4.08
CA THR A 11 -8.41 8.37 3.44
C THR A 11 -8.52 8.81 1.98
N ILE A 12 -8.34 10.11 1.71
CA ILE A 12 -8.40 10.64 0.34
C ILE A 12 -7.32 9.98 -0.54
N THR A 13 -6.09 9.87 -0.02
CA THR A 13 -5.00 9.21 -0.77
C THR A 13 -5.28 7.73 -1.00
N ALA A 14 -5.88 7.01 -0.06
CA ALA A 14 -6.27 5.61 -0.23
C ALA A 14 -7.35 5.45 -1.31
N VAL A 15 -8.40 6.26 -1.28
CA VAL A 15 -9.49 6.22 -2.29
C VAL A 15 -8.93 6.51 -3.68
N ALA A 16 -8.13 7.57 -3.83
CA ALA A 16 -7.51 7.91 -5.11
C ALA A 16 -6.56 6.81 -5.62
N ALA A 17 -5.79 6.19 -4.73
CA ALA A 17 -4.90 5.09 -5.08
C ALA A 17 -5.67 3.88 -5.62
N ASN A 18 -6.72 3.44 -4.92
CA ASN A 18 -7.54 2.29 -5.34
C ASN A 18 -8.25 2.54 -6.68
N PHE A 19 -8.73 3.76 -6.91
CA PHE A 19 -9.28 4.16 -8.21
C PHE A 19 -8.23 4.04 -9.33
N LEU A 20 -7.01 4.54 -9.11
CA LEU A 20 -5.92 4.43 -10.08
C LEU A 20 -5.49 2.99 -10.33
N TYR A 21 -5.47 2.12 -9.30
CA TYR A 21 -5.19 0.69 -9.50
C TYR A 21 -6.25 0.01 -10.36
N SER A 22 -7.50 0.36 -10.18
CA SER A 22 -8.59 -0.17 -11.00
C SER A 22 -8.47 0.28 -12.47
N LEU A 23 -8.03 1.52 -12.71
CA LEU A 23 -7.68 1.98 -14.07
C LEU A 23 -6.49 1.22 -14.63
N LEU A 24 -5.46 0.94 -13.83
CA LEU A 24 -4.27 0.17 -14.26
C LEU A 24 -4.63 -1.24 -14.71
N PHE A 25 -5.59 -1.88 -14.07
CA PHE A 25 -6.06 -3.20 -14.49
C PHE A 25 -6.65 -3.16 -15.91
N LEU A 26 -7.54 -2.20 -16.18
CA LEU A 26 -8.09 -1.99 -17.54
C LEU A 26 -7.01 -1.60 -18.54
N PHE A 27 -6.06 -0.78 -18.09
CA PHE A 27 -4.95 -0.33 -18.93
C PHE A 27 -4.08 -1.49 -19.40
N GLY A 28 -3.96 -2.57 -18.62
CA GLY A 28 -3.26 -3.79 -18.99
C GLY A 28 -3.77 -4.42 -20.30
N LEU A 29 -5.08 -4.31 -20.57
CA LEU A 29 -5.70 -4.81 -21.82
C LEU A 29 -5.22 -4.05 -23.06
N LEU A 30 -4.88 -2.76 -22.90
CA LEU A 30 -4.41 -1.90 -23.98
C LEU A 30 -2.96 -2.17 -24.37
N LEU A 31 -2.20 -2.84 -23.51
CA LEU A 31 -0.75 -3.08 -23.66
C LEU A 31 -0.43 -4.31 -24.52
N GLN A 32 -1.42 -5.01 -25.07
CA GLN A 32 -1.16 -6.07 -26.03
C GLN A 32 -0.39 -5.52 -27.25
N PRO A 33 0.62 -6.25 -27.76
CA PRO A 33 0.89 -7.68 -27.58
C PRO A 33 1.92 -8.04 -26.49
N LEU A 34 2.23 -7.15 -25.54
CA LEU A 34 3.15 -7.47 -24.45
C LEU A 34 2.62 -8.59 -23.56
N SER A 35 3.48 -9.54 -23.20
CA SER A 35 3.17 -10.56 -22.19
C SER A 35 3.09 -9.97 -20.78
N GLY A 36 2.45 -10.69 -19.85
CA GLY A 36 2.32 -10.20 -18.46
C GLY A 36 3.65 -9.91 -17.77
N THR A 37 4.70 -10.71 -18.03
CA THR A 37 6.06 -10.46 -17.52
C THR A 37 6.68 -9.22 -18.15
N GLN A 38 6.49 -9.01 -19.45
CA GLN A 38 6.96 -7.79 -20.12
C GLN A 38 6.24 -6.55 -19.59
N VAL A 39 4.91 -6.62 -19.42
CA VAL A 39 4.12 -5.51 -18.83
C VAL A 39 4.59 -5.19 -17.42
N ALA A 40 4.79 -6.18 -16.56
CA ALA A 40 5.31 -5.98 -15.20
C ALA A 40 6.69 -5.31 -15.20
N SER A 41 7.58 -5.75 -16.07
CA SER A 41 8.93 -5.20 -16.20
C SER A 41 8.92 -3.76 -16.73
N TRP A 42 8.13 -3.49 -17.78
CA TRP A 42 7.93 -2.13 -18.29
C TRP A 42 7.29 -1.22 -17.24
N ARG A 43 6.33 -1.74 -16.46
CA ARG A 43 5.70 -0.98 -15.37
C ARG A 43 6.75 -0.50 -14.36
N VAL A 44 7.63 -1.38 -13.89
CA VAL A 44 8.71 -1.00 -12.94
C VAL A 44 9.65 0.01 -13.57
N LEU A 45 10.09 -0.21 -14.82
CA LEU A 45 11.02 0.67 -15.52
C LEU A 45 10.42 2.08 -15.73
N THR A 46 9.20 2.17 -16.22
CA THR A 46 8.53 3.45 -16.46
C THR A 46 8.12 4.16 -15.17
N MET A 47 7.75 3.40 -14.11
CA MET A 47 7.56 3.93 -12.75
C MET A 47 8.84 4.57 -12.23
N PHE A 48 9.99 3.93 -12.45
CA PHE A 48 11.27 4.50 -12.00
C PHE A 48 11.52 5.87 -12.62
N PHE A 49 11.41 6.01 -13.94
CA PHE A 49 11.59 7.30 -14.61
C PHE A 49 10.55 8.34 -14.16
N SER A 50 9.29 7.96 -14.04
CA SER A 50 8.21 8.84 -13.57
C SER A 50 8.45 9.30 -12.13
N LEU A 51 8.92 8.41 -11.25
CA LEU A 51 9.21 8.75 -9.86
C LEU A 51 10.47 9.60 -9.72
N VAL A 52 11.52 9.35 -10.51
CA VAL A 52 12.72 10.21 -10.58
C VAL A 52 12.33 11.62 -11.00
N LEU A 53 11.49 11.75 -12.03
CA LEU A 53 10.97 13.05 -12.45
C LEU A 53 10.20 13.74 -11.32
N LEU A 54 9.27 13.04 -10.67
CA LEU A 54 8.49 13.55 -9.55
C LEU A 54 9.38 14.03 -8.39
N VAL A 55 10.36 13.23 -7.97
CA VAL A 55 11.30 13.54 -6.88
C VAL A 55 12.14 14.76 -7.23
N THR A 56 12.55 14.87 -8.50
CA THR A 56 13.35 16.01 -8.99
C THR A 56 12.52 17.30 -9.00
N LEU A 57 11.29 17.25 -9.51
CA LEU A 57 10.37 18.40 -9.52
C LEU A 57 10.03 18.87 -8.09
N LEU A 58 9.82 17.94 -7.17
CA LEU A 58 9.53 18.24 -5.77
C LEU A 58 10.78 18.53 -4.92
N LYS A 59 11.98 18.49 -5.51
CA LYS A 59 13.27 18.72 -4.85
C LYS A 59 13.48 17.86 -3.58
N GLN A 60 12.99 16.61 -3.60
CA GLN A 60 13.01 15.73 -2.42
C GLN A 60 14.26 14.84 -2.29
N TRP A 61 15.25 14.96 -3.16
CA TRP A 61 16.47 14.16 -3.13
C TRP A 61 17.22 14.23 -1.79
N GLN A 62 17.29 15.43 -1.18
CA GLN A 62 17.95 15.59 0.12
C GLN A 62 17.27 14.75 1.22
N HIS A 63 15.93 14.69 1.23
CA HIS A 63 15.20 13.88 2.21
C HIS A 63 15.46 12.38 2.04
N ILE A 64 15.59 11.91 0.80
CA ILE A 64 15.95 10.53 0.47
C ILE A 64 17.35 10.20 1.00
N PHE A 65 18.35 10.99 0.64
CA PHE A 65 19.73 10.77 1.09
C PHE A 65 19.88 10.91 2.61
N ASP A 66 19.20 11.88 3.22
CA ASP A 66 19.22 12.05 4.67
C ASP A 66 18.63 10.85 5.41
N TYR A 67 17.57 10.24 4.87
CA TYR A 67 17.03 9.00 5.44
C TYR A 67 18.02 7.84 5.27
N LEU A 68 18.57 7.63 4.08
CA LEU A 68 19.51 6.53 3.81
C LEU A 68 20.77 6.63 4.71
N LYS A 69 21.24 7.84 5.00
CA LYS A 69 22.34 8.08 5.96
C LYS A 69 22.00 7.71 7.41
N THR A 70 20.71 7.54 7.74
CA THR A 70 20.31 7.08 9.08
C THR A 70 20.51 5.58 9.29
N LEU A 71 20.61 4.81 8.20
CA LEU A 71 20.84 3.38 8.24
C LEU A 71 22.34 3.11 8.46
N LYS A 72 22.70 2.72 9.69
CA LYS A 72 24.11 2.58 10.08
C LYS A 72 24.60 1.13 10.13
N ASN A 73 23.69 0.19 10.34
CA ASN A 73 24.01 -1.21 10.61
C ASN A 73 23.58 -2.11 9.45
N ALA A 74 24.33 -3.18 9.17
CA ALA A 74 23.98 -4.19 8.18
C ALA A 74 22.56 -4.76 8.39
N LYS A 75 22.10 -4.90 9.64
CA LYS A 75 20.74 -5.34 9.96
C LYS A 75 19.68 -4.34 9.52
N GLU A 76 19.92 -3.03 9.67
CA GLU A 76 18.99 -1.97 9.22
C GLU A 76 18.91 -1.97 7.68
N TRP A 77 20.04 -2.11 7.00
CA TRP A 77 20.10 -2.26 5.55
C TRP A 77 19.39 -3.53 5.06
N PHE A 78 19.62 -4.65 5.70
CA PHE A 78 18.93 -5.90 5.37
C PHE A 78 17.40 -5.75 5.48
N LEU A 79 16.91 -5.22 6.61
CA LEU A 79 15.48 -4.98 6.82
C LEU A 79 14.91 -3.93 5.86
N PHE A 80 15.72 -2.98 5.39
CA PHE A 80 15.33 -1.98 4.42
C PHE A 80 15.19 -2.55 3.01
N ILE A 81 16.08 -3.48 2.61
CA ILE A 81 16.09 -4.13 1.30
C ILE A 81 15.09 -5.29 1.22
N LEU A 82 14.86 -6.00 2.33
CA LEU A 82 14.01 -7.20 2.39
C LEU A 82 12.60 -7.04 1.79
N PRO A 83 11.91 -5.89 1.91
CA PRO A 83 10.60 -5.69 1.27
C PRO A 83 10.66 -5.61 -0.25
N THR A 84 11.78 -5.25 -0.85
CA THR A 84 11.91 -5.02 -2.30
C THR A 84 11.57 -6.25 -3.16
N PRO A 85 12.13 -7.45 -2.93
CA PRO A 85 11.75 -8.63 -3.70
C PRO A 85 10.27 -8.99 -3.51
N ILE A 86 9.70 -8.75 -2.33
CA ILE A 86 8.26 -8.96 -2.08
C ILE A 86 7.46 -8.04 -3.00
N LEU A 87 7.77 -6.75 -3.05
CA LEU A 87 7.09 -5.80 -3.93
C LEU A 87 7.24 -6.18 -5.41
N GLY A 88 8.46 -6.52 -5.85
CA GLY A 88 8.72 -6.91 -7.24
C GLY A 88 7.91 -8.12 -7.66
N ALA A 89 7.84 -9.13 -6.80
CA ALA A 89 7.06 -10.34 -7.04
C ALA A 89 5.55 -10.06 -7.04
N GLN A 90 5.05 -9.14 -6.19
CA GLN A 90 3.64 -8.72 -6.19
C GLN A 90 3.29 -7.95 -7.48
N ILE A 91 4.16 -7.04 -7.95
CA ILE A 91 3.96 -6.34 -9.23
C ILE A 91 3.94 -7.32 -10.39
N TRP A 92 4.83 -8.32 -10.36
CA TRP A 92 4.92 -9.33 -11.40
C TRP A 92 3.67 -10.21 -11.46
N ILE A 93 3.24 -10.80 -10.33
CA ILE A 93 2.09 -11.71 -10.30
C ILE A 93 0.78 -11.00 -10.70
N PHE A 94 0.64 -9.72 -10.34
CA PHE A 94 -0.51 -8.90 -10.72
C PHE A 94 -0.71 -8.81 -12.24
N MET A 95 0.38 -8.71 -12.99
CA MET A 95 0.34 -8.60 -14.45
C MET A 95 0.42 -9.96 -15.16
N TRP A 96 1.12 -10.91 -14.54
CA TRP A 96 1.38 -12.22 -15.15
C TRP A 96 0.20 -13.19 -14.98
N ALA A 97 -0.43 -13.24 -13.82
CA ALA A 97 -1.43 -14.25 -13.51
C ALA A 97 -2.69 -14.19 -14.39
N PRO A 98 -3.26 -13.02 -14.72
CA PRO A 98 -4.45 -12.96 -15.58
C PRO A 98 -4.26 -13.55 -16.96
N VAL A 99 -3.06 -13.41 -17.54
CA VAL A 99 -2.74 -13.95 -18.88
C VAL A 99 -2.31 -15.42 -18.85
N ASN A 100 -2.06 -15.98 -17.65
CA ASN A 100 -1.66 -17.38 -17.46
C ASN A 100 -2.76 -18.23 -16.77
N GLY A 101 -4.01 -17.78 -16.82
CA GLY A 101 -5.15 -18.54 -16.32
C GLY A 101 -5.30 -18.52 -14.79
N LEU A 102 -4.50 -17.75 -14.05
CA LEU A 102 -4.54 -17.63 -12.59
C LEU A 102 -5.16 -16.30 -12.12
N GLY A 103 -5.91 -15.65 -13.00
CA GLY A 103 -6.50 -14.35 -12.70
C GLY A 103 -7.50 -14.38 -11.54
N LEU A 104 -8.31 -15.46 -11.47
CA LEU A 104 -9.28 -15.65 -10.41
C LEU A 104 -8.61 -15.82 -9.05
N GLU A 105 -7.59 -16.68 -8.97
CA GLU A 105 -6.85 -17.00 -7.75
C GLU A 105 -6.13 -15.77 -7.19
N VAL A 106 -5.55 -14.96 -8.07
CA VAL A 106 -4.90 -13.70 -7.68
C VAL A 106 -5.94 -12.69 -7.20
N THR A 107 -7.10 -12.61 -7.84
CA THR A 107 -8.21 -11.77 -7.41
C THR A 107 -8.68 -12.16 -6.00
N LEU A 108 -8.80 -13.46 -5.70
CA LEU A 108 -9.08 -13.97 -4.36
C LEU A 108 -8.02 -13.52 -3.35
N GLY A 109 -6.75 -13.56 -3.73
CA GLY A 109 -5.66 -13.06 -2.90
C GLY A 109 -5.81 -11.57 -2.56
N TYR A 110 -6.23 -10.75 -3.51
CA TYR A 110 -6.52 -9.31 -3.29
C TYR A 110 -7.73 -9.08 -2.39
N PHE A 111 -8.73 -9.94 -2.43
CA PHE A 111 -9.85 -9.88 -1.47
C PHE A 111 -9.43 -10.27 -0.05
N LEU A 112 -8.53 -11.27 0.08
CA LEU A 112 -8.03 -11.72 1.39
C LEU A 112 -7.04 -10.75 2.02
N TYR A 113 -6.22 -10.12 1.22
CA TYR A 113 -5.16 -9.22 1.69
C TYR A 113 -5.64 -8.15 2.69
N PRO A 114 -6.73 -7.39 2.44
CA PRO A 114 -7.21 -6.40 3.38
C PRO A 114 -7.64 -7.00 4.73
N MET A 115 -8.21 -8.22 4.73
CA MET A 115 -8.59 -8.91 5.97
C MET A 115 -7.36 -9.25 6.79
N ILE A 116 -6.32 -9.77 6.14
CA ILE A 116 -5.05 -10.07 6.81
C ILE A 116 -4.44 -8.79 7.37
N MET A 117 -4.54 -7.66 6.65
CA MET A 117 -4.08 -6.35 7.16
C MET A 117 -4.81 -5.93 8.44
N ILE A 118 -6.13 -6.16 8.53
CA ILE A 118 -6.91 -5.84 9.73
C ILE A 118 -6.48 -6.74 10.90
N VAL A 119 -6.34 -8.05 10.67
CA VAL A 119 -5.85 -9.01 11.66
C VAL A 119 -4.45 -8.62 12.14
N VAL A 120 -3.55 -8.26 11.22
CA VAL A 120 -2.20 -7.78 11.52
C VAL A 120 -2.25 -6.49 12.34
N GLY A 121 -3.13 -5.54 12.02
CA GLY A 121 -3.36 -4.33 12.80
C GLY A 121 -3.70 -4.64 14.26
N ARG A 122 -4.57 -5.63 14.48
CA ARG A 122 -4.94 -6.10 15.81
C ARG A 122 -3.76 -6.70 16.57
N PHE A 123 -3.07 -7.65 15.97
CA PHE A 123 -2.03 -8.43 16.68
C PHE A 123 -0.70 -7.70 16.83
N PHE A 124 -0.27 -6.93 15.84
CA PHE A 124 1.02 -6.26 15.84
C PHE A 124 0.96 -4.82 16.37
N TYR A 125 -0.14 -4.13 16.15
CA TYR A 125 -0.29 -2.72 16.55
C TYR A 125 -1.28 -2.52 17.71
N ASN A 126 -1.94 -3.61 18.20
CA ASN A 126 -2.99 -3.56 19.24
C ASN A 126 -4.10 -2.56 18.87
N GLU A 127 -4.47 -2.50 17.60
CA GLU A 127 -5.59 -1.70 17.13
C GLU A 127 -6.91 -2.37 17.59
N ASP A 128 -7.86 -1.57 18.08
CA ASP A 128 -9.16 -2.10 18.48
C ASP A 128 -9.97 -2.42 17.22
N MET A 129 -10.55 -3.62 17.19
CA MET A 129 -11.42 -4.07 16.12
C MET A 129 -12.87 -3.98 16.57
N SER A 130 -13.72 -3.47 15.69
CA SER A 130 -15.16 -3.46 15.90
C SER A 130 -15.77 -4.86 15.76
N LEU A 131 -16.96 -5.06 16.33
CA LEU A 131 -17.71 -6.29 16.13
C LEU A 131 -18.01 -6.53 14.64
N LEU A 132 -18.32 -5.47 13.90
CA LEU A 132 -18.61 -5.55 12.46
C LEU A 132 -17.39 -6.03 11.66
N GLN A 133 -16.17 -5.61 12.03
CA GLN A 133 -14.94 -6.12 11.42
C GLN A 133 -14.75 -7.62 11.66
N TRP A 134 -15.03 -8.11 12.88
CA TRP A 134 -15.00 -9.54 13.18
C TRP A 134 -16.04 -10.33 12.37
N VAL A 135 -17.26 -9.81 12.25
CA VAL A 135 -18.31 -10.44 11.42
C VAL A 135 -17.90 -10.48 9.96
N ALA A 136 -17.35 -9.38 9.42
CA ALA A 136 -16.88 -9.34 8.04
C ALA A 136 -15.77 -10.35 7.76
N ILE A 137 -14.78 -10.46 8.66
CA ILE A 137 -13.73 -11.49 8.57
C ILE A 137 -14.31 -12.89 8.62
N GLY A 138 -15.29 -13.12 9.50
CA GLY A 138 -15.99 -14.40 9.60
C GLY A 138 -16.74 -14.76 8.30
N CYS A 139 -17.48 -13.81 7.71
CA CYS A 139 -18.20 -14.00 6.46
C CYS A 139 -17.25 -14.34 5.29
N ALA A 140 -16.20 -13.57 5.11
CA ALA A 140 -15.27 -13.83 4.03
C ALA A 140 -14.46 -15.11 4.27
N GLY A 141 -14.05 -15.38 5.52
CA GLY A 141 -13.41 -16.64 5.91
C GLY A 141 -14.30 -17.87 5.64
N PHE A 142 -15.60 -17.75 5.89
CA PHE A 142 -16.56 -18.81 5.57
C PHE A 142 -16.66 -19.03 4.05
N GLY A 143 -16.78 -17.96 3.27
CA GLY A 143 -16.83 -18.06 1.81
C GLY A 143 -15.61 -18.77 1.23
N ILE A 144 -14.42 -18.45 1.74
CA ILE A 144 -13.15 -19.07 1.31
C ILE A 144 -13.07 -20.53 1.78
N ALA A 145 -13.45 -20.82 3.04
CA ALA A 145 -13.46 -22.17 3.54
C ALA A 145 -14.41 -23.07 2.74
N TYR A 146 -15.57 -22.56 2.35
CA TYR A 146 -16.49 -23.25 1.47
C TYR A 146 -15.88 -23.54 0.09
N ASP A 147 -15.20 -22.58 -0.51
CA ASP A 147 -14.54 -22.75 -1.81
C ASP A 147 -13.43 -23.79 -1.75
N ILE A 148 -12.61 -23.76 -0.68
CA ILE A 148 -11.60 -24.80 -0.42
C ILE A 148 -12.21 -26.18 -0.30
N PHE A 149 -13.33 -26.29 0.42
CA PHE A 149 -14.05 -27.56 0.60
C PHE A 149 -14.60 -28.08 -0.72
N GLN A 150 -15.09 -27.19 -1.58
CA GLN A 150 -15.68 -27.53 -2.87
C GLN A 150 -14.62 -27.95 -3.90
N TYR A 151 -13.47 -27.26 -3.95
CA TYR A 151 -12.45 -27.42 -4.98
C TYR A 151 -11.14 -28.06 -4.48
N GLY A 152 -11.04 -28.37 -3.21
CA GLY A 152 -9.98 -29.20 -2.62
C GLY A 152 -8.64 -28.54 -2.33
N ALA A 153 -8.38 -27.30 -2.74
CA ALA A 153 -7.10 -26.63 -2.47
C ALA A 153 -7.18 -25.10 -2.58
N ILE A 154 -6.39 -24.41 -1.76
CA ILE A 154 -6.11 -22.98 -1.99
C ILE A 154 -4.98 -22.88 -3.02
N SER A 155 -5.17 -22.05 -4.05
CA SER A 155 -4.12 -21.75 -5.01
C SER A 155 -2.91 -21.07 -4.33
N TRP A 156 -1.71 -21.47 -4.73
CA TRP A 156 -0.47 -20.82 -4.29
C TRP A 156 -0.47 -19.32 -4.62
N ALA A 157 -1.07 -18.93 -5.75
CA ALA A 157 -1.16 -17.54 -6.20
C ALA A 157 -2.02 -16.71 -5.24
N THR A 158 -3.15 -17.24 -4.75
CA THR A 158 -3.97 -16.62 -3.71
C THR A 158 -3.18 -16.36 -2.44
N LEU A 159 -2.48 -17.37 -1.91
CA LEU A 159 -1.67 -17.25 -0.71
C LEU A 159 -0.50 -16.26 -0.91
N PHE A 160 0.15 -16.32 -2.07
CA PHE A 160 1.26 -15.44 -2.38
C PHE A 160 0.85 -13.95 -2.36
N VAL A 161 -0.30 -13.62 -2.92
CA VAL A 161 -0.82 -12.25 -2.92
C VAL A 161 -1.25 -11.83 -1.51
N CYS A 162 -2.09 -12.59 -0.85
CA CYS A 162 -2.68 -12.18 0.43
C CYS A 162 -1.66 -12.12 1.58
N LEU A 163 -0.61 -12.95 1.55
CA LEU A 163 0.44 -12.97 2.57
C LEU A 163 1.65 -12.08 2.23
N GLY A 164 1.85 -11.71 0.98
CA GLY A 164 3.00 -10.92 0.54
C GLY A 164 2.92 -9.44 0.91
N TYR A 165 1.78 -8.80 0.71
CA TYR A 165 1.61 -7.37 1.00
C TYR A 165 1.74 -6.98 2.48
N PRO A 166 1.14 -7.72 3.46
CA PRO A 166 1.26 -7.35 4.86
C PRO A 166 2.71 -7.20 5.35
N PRO A 167 3.63 -8.14 5.15
CA PRO A 167 5.02 -7.97 5.60
C PRO A 167 5.71 -6.79 4.91
N TYR A 168 5.42 -6.51 3.62
CA TYR A 168 5.95 -5.34 2.94
C TYR A 168 5.58 -4.04 3.68
N TYR A 169 4.29 -3.80 3.91
CA TYR A 169 3.83 -2.58 4.61
C TYR A 169 4.29 -2.53 6.05
N LEU A 170 4.31 -3.67 6.77
CA LEU A 170 4.79 -3.74 8.14
C LEU A 170 6.27 -3.36 8.26
N LEU A 171 7.13 -3.91 7.40
CA LEU A 171 8.55 -3.60 7.41
C LEU A 171 8.82 -2.13 7.08
N ARG A 172 8.15 -1.59 6.07
CA ARG A 172 8.24 -0.16 5.72
C ARG A 172 7.78 0.75 6.87
N ARG A 173 6.70 0.37 7.55
CA ARG A 173 6.19 1.10 8.72
C ARG A 173 7.09 0.94 9.95
N TYR A 174 7.61 -0.26 10.18
CA TYR A 174 8.53 -0.56 11.30
C TYR A 174 9.78 0.31 11.26
N LEU A 175 10.40 0.46 10.11
CA LEU A 175 11.58 1.29 9.90
C LEU A 175 11.24 2.78 9.75
N ALA A 176 9.97 3.16 9.79
CA ALA A 176 9.50 4.52 9.52
C ALA A 176 10.08 5.10 8.21
N VAL A 177 10.15 4.28 7.16
CA VAL A 177 10.68 4.67 5.86
C VAL A 177 9.74 5.71 5.23
N PRO A 178 10.22 6.90 4.85
CA PRO A 178 9.36 7.85 4.13
C PRO A 178 8.81 7.22 2.84
N PRO A 179 7.53 7.46 2.48
CA PRO A 179 6.86 6.78 1.37
C PRO A 179 7.65 6.80 0.06
N ILE A 180 8.04 7.98 -0.37
CA ILE A 180 8.78 8.19 -1.61
C ILE A 180 10.19 7.59 -1.55
N THR A 181 10.88 7.69 -0.40
CA THR A 181 12.21 7.08 -0.21
C THR A 181 12.14 5.55 -0.32
N GLY A 182 11.12 4.94 0.30
CA GLY A 182 10.93 3.49 0.20
C GLY A 182 10.70 3.07 -1.25
N LEU A 183 9.76 3.74 -1.94
CA LEU A 183 9.38 3.39 -3.30
C LEU A 183 10.53 3.56 -4.30
N ILE A 184 11.26 4.69 -4.27
CA ILE A 184 12.37 4.90 -5.20
C ILE A 184 13.50 3.90 -4.97
N SER A 185 13.78 3.55 -3.71
CA SER A 185 14.79 2.53 -3.38
C SER A 185 14.39 1.15 -3.87
N ASP A 186 13.10 0.79 -3.75
CA ASP A 186 12.58 -0.47 -4.28
C ASP A 186 12.76 -0.53 -5.80
N LEU A 187 12.37 0.54 -6.51
CA LEU A 187 12.47 0.59 -7.96
C LEU A 187 13.93 0.52 -8.43
N VAL A 188 14.86 1.25 -7.78
CA VAL A 188 16.30 1.18 -8.09
C VAL A 188 16.84 -0.25 -7.95
N LEU A 189 16.48 -0.93 -6.85
CA LEU A 189 16.93 -2.30 -6.60
C LEU A 189 16.30 -3.32 -7.56
N LEU A 190 15.09 -3.05 -8.07
CA LEU A 190 14.43 -3.91 -9.06
C LEU A 190 14.91 -3.67 -10.49
N LEU A 191 15.52 -2.52 -10.80
CA LEU A 191 15.96 -2.17 -12.16
C LEU A 191 16.81 -3.27 -12.83
N PRO A 192 17.88 -3.82 -12.21
CA PRO A 192 18.68 -4.86 -12.86
C PRO A 192 17.84 -6.08 -13.25
N VAL A 193 16.94 -6.49 -12.37
CA VAL A 193 16.08 -7.66 -12.59
C VAL A 193 15.13 -7.43 -13.76
N VAL A 194 14.46 -6.27 -13.81
CA VAL A 194 13.48 -5.99 -14.87
C VAL A 194 14.15 -5.72 -16.23
N LEU A 195 15.35 -5.13 -16.25
CA LEU A 195 16.11 -4.94 -17.48
C LEU A 195 16.54 -6.28 -18.08
N VAL A 196 17.02 -7.19 -17.25
CA VAL A 196 17.34 -8.56 -17.67
C VAL A 196 16.10 -9.30 -18.15
N ALA A 197 14.97 -9.17 -17.42
CA ALA A 197 13.70 -9.78 -17.82
C ALA A 197 13.19 -9.24 -19.16
N LEU A 198 13.27 -7.92 -19.42
CA LEU A 198 12.91 -7.30 -20.70
C LEU A 198 13.80 -7.79 -21.85
N TYR A 199 15.10 -7.91 -21.59
CA TYR A 199 16.05 -8.39 -22.60
C TYR A 199 15.78 -9.84 -22.98
N ILE A 200 15.68 -10.74 -22.00
CA ILE A 200 15.49 -12.18 -22.24
C ILE A 200 14.14 -12.48 -22.90
N ASN A 201 13.08 -11.74 -22.53
CA ASN A 201 11.74 -11.95 -23.07
C ASN A 201 11.44 -11.13 -24.33
N GLY A 202 12.41 -10.44 -24.93
CA GLY A 202 12.21 -9.64 -26.15
C GLY A 202 11.30 -8.41 -25.95
N GLY A 203 11.14 -7.94 -24.71
CA GLY A 203 10.23 -6.84 -24.38
C GLY A 203 10.61 -5.51 -25.01
N PHE A 204 11.89 -5.27 -25.29
CA PHE A 204 12.36 -4.08 -26.00
C PHE A 204 11.98 -4.12 -27.48
N GLU A 205 12.13 -5.27 -28.13
CA GLU A 205 11.79 -5.44 -29.54
C GLU A 205 10.29 -5.21 -29.79
N VAL A 206 9.42 -5.79 -28.96
CA VAL A 206 7.98 -5.58 -29.02
C VAL A 206 7.61 -4.10 -28.82
N ALA A 207 8.28 -3.40 -27.91
CA ALA A 207 8.02 -1.98 -27.67
C ALA A 207 8.49 -1.09 -28.84
N ILE A 208 9.60 -1.41 -29.48
CA ILE A 208 10.14 -0.64 -30.62
C ILE A 208 9.27 -0.82 -31.87
N THR A 209 8.82 -2.04 -32.12
CA THR A 209 8.02 -2.37 -33.32
C THR A 209 6.57 -1.87 -33.23
N ASN A 210 6.06 -1.63 -32.03
CA ASN A 210 4.68 -1.21 -31.83
C ASN A 210 4.58 0.25 -31.38
N HIS A 211 4.33 1.18 -32.30
CA HIS A 211 4.23 2.63 -32.03
C HIS A 211 3.19 3.00 -30.96
N LYS A 212 2.13 2.20 -30.80
CA LYS A 212 1.13 2.40 -29.75
C LYS A 212 1.74 2.34 -28.36
N LEU A 213 2.76 1.53 -28.14
CA LEU A 213 3.41 1.38 -26.83
C LEU A 213 4.25 2.61 -26.45
N TRP A 214 4.69 3.43 -27.40
CA TRP A 214 5.53 4.60 -27.12
C TRP A 214 4.84 5.65 -26.24
N TYR A 215 3.53 5.77 -26.33
CA TYR A 215 2.76 6.65 -25.44
C TYR A 215 2.09 5.91 -24.30
N LEU A 216 1.75 4.62 -24.48
CA LEU A 216 1.10 3.84 -23.42
C LEU A 216 2.07 3.50 -22.27
N LEU A 217 3.34 3.20 -22.58
CA LEU A 217 4.32 2.84 -21.54
C LEU A 217 4.66 4.02 -20.60
N PRO A 218 4.92 5.25 -21.07
CA PRO A 218 5.06 6.41 -20.18
C PRO A 218 3.80 6.66 -19.34
N LEU A 219 2.61 6.52 -19.93
CA LEU A 219 1.34 6.69 -19.22
C LEU A 219 1.16 5.62 -18.13
N LEU A 220 1.51 4.36 -18.43
CA LEU A 220 1.57 3.26 -17.44
C LEU A 220 2.45 3.65 -16.24
N GLY A 221 3.62 4.22 -16.49
CA GLY A 221 4.56 4.67 -15.46
C GLY A 221 3.98 5.78 -14.59
N ILE A 222 3.36 6.79 -15.19
CA ILE A 222 2.78 7.93 -14.48
C ILE A 222 1.63 7.46 -13.58
N ILE A 223 0.67 6.69 -14.12
CA ILE A 223 -0.48 6.19 -13.35
C ILE A 223 0.00 5.27 -12.23
N SER A 224 0.93 4.34 -12.53
CA SER A 224 1.48 3.41 -11.53
C SER A 224 2.24 4.14 -10.42
N THR A 225 3.04 5.16 -10.76
CA THR A 225 3.76 5.99 -9.78
C THR A 225 2.80 6.73 -8.87
N ALA A 226 1.75 7.33 -9.44
CA ALA A 226 0.72 8.02 -8.67
C ALA A 226 -0.01 7.05 -7.73
N ALA A 227 -0.51 5.92 -8.25
CA ALA A 227 -1.20 4.90 -7.46
C ALA A 227 -0.34 4.40 -6.30
N MET A 228 0.91 3.98 -6.58
CA MET A 228 1.80 3.41 -5.56
C MET A 228 2.24 4.45 -4.53
N SER A 229 2.56 5.67 -4.96
CA SER A 229 2.94 6.76 -4.05
C SER A 229 1.80 7.11 -3.10
N LEU A 230 0.57 7.22 -3.60
CA LEU A 230 -0.62 7.50 -2.79
C LEU A 230 -0.90 6.36 -1.80
N THR A 231 -0.75 5.10 -2.22
CA THR A 231 -0.87 3.93 -1.35
C THR A 231 0.17 3.93 -0.23
N MET A 232 1.43 4.23 -0.55
CA MET A 232 2.48 4.33 0.46
C MET A 232 2.19 5.44 1.48
N ILE A 233 1.71 6.60 1.01
CA ILE A 233 1.30 7.71 1.88
C ILE A 233 0.12 7.28 2.76
N ALA A 234 -0.90 6.65 2.21
CA ALA A 234 -2.07 6.17 2.94
C ALA A 234 -1.69 5.15 4.01
N SER A 235 -0.84 4.15 3.67
CA SER A 235 -0.40 3.10 4.59
C SER A 235 0.33 3.62 5.83
N GLN A 236 0.94 4.80 5.73
CA GLN A 236 1.64 5.43 6.86
C GLN A 236 0.78 6.43 7.63
N LYS A 237 -0.19 7.07 6.97
CA LYS A 237 -1.10 8.06 7.59
C LYS A 237 -2.32 7.43 8.24
N LEU A 238 -2.65 6.19 7.92
CA LEU A 238 -3.82 5.50 8.45
C LEU A 238 -3.42 4.43 9.48
N PRO A 239 -4.29 4.09 10.44
CA PRO A 239 -4.21 2.83 11.17
C PRO A 239 -4.19 1.66 10.19
N VAL A 240 -3.50 0.57 10.56
CA VAL A 240 -3.32 -0.59 9.64
C VAL A 240 -4.66 -1.22 9.29
N SER A 241 -5.57 -1.34 10.25
CA SER A 241 -6.93 -1.85 10.04
C SER A 241 -7.73 -0.96 9.08
N LEU A 242 -7.71 0.36 9.27
CA LEU A 242 -8.42 1.29 8.39
C LEU A 242 -7.83 1.31 6.98
N PHE A 243 -6.50 1.26 6.87
CA PHE A 243 -5.83 1.13 5.57
C PHE A 243 -6.27 -0.15 4.86
N GLY A 244 -6.24 -1.30 5.56
CA GLY A 244 -6.73 -2.57 5.02
C GLY A 244 -8.20 -2.50 4.58
N THR A 245 -9.07 -1.88 5.37
CA THR A 245 -10.48 -1.71 5.01
C THR A 245 -10.65 -0.90 3.73
N LEU A 246 -9.90 0.19 3.56
CA LEU A 246 -9.99 1.03 2.36
C LEU A 246 -9.45 0.33 1.11
N CYS A 247 -8.57 -0.66 1.24
CA CYS A 247 -8.10 -1.45 0.10
C CYS A 247 -9.22 -2.27 -0.58
N TYR A 248 -10.37 -2.48 0.09
CA TYR A 248 -11.54 -3.08 -0.56
C TYR A 248 -12.20 -2.20 -1.63
N LEU A 249 -11.86 -0.92 -1.69
CA LEU A 249 -12.38 -0.04 -2.75
C LEU A 249 -11.84 -0.42 -4.14
N GLU A 250 -10.64 -0.97 -4.22
CA GLU A 250 -10.07 -1.42 -5.49
C GLU A 250 -10.95 -2.48 -6.19
N PRO A 251 -11.30 -3.61 -5.54
CA PRO A 251 -12.22 -4.58 -6.11
C PRO A 251 -13.59 -4.01 -6.48
N ILE A 252 -14.11 -3.04 -5.71
CA ILE A 252 -15.39 -2.40 -6.03
C ILE A 252 -15.29 -1.62 -7.33
N PHE A 253 -14.27 -0.78 -7.47
CA PHE A 253 -14.05 -0.03 -8.70
C PHE A 253 -13.80 -0.96 -9.88
N LEU A 254 -13.04 -2.06 -9.69
CA LEU A 254 -12.84 -3.08 -10.72
C LEU A 254 -14.16 -3.72 -11.16
N PHE A 255 -15.03 -4.07 -10.23
CA PHE A 255 -16.35 -4.64 -10.51
C PHE A 255 -17.22 -3.66 -11.32
N VAL A 256 -17.29 -2.40 -10.88
CA VAL A 256 -18.04 -1.34 -11.59
C VAL A 256 -17.51 -1.14 -13.02
N PHE A 257 -16.19 -1.08 -13.19
CA PHE A 257 -15.56 -0.94 -14.50
C PHE A 257 -15.75 -2.18 -15.37
N SER A 258 -15.70 -3.38 -14.81
CA SER A 258 -15.95 -4.62 -15.56
C SER A 258 -17.34 -4.66 -16.15
N ILE A 259 -18.36 -4.26 -15.39
CA ILE A 259 -19.74 -4.19 -15.88
C ILE A 259 -19.88 -3.08 -16.94
N ALA A 260 -19.29 -1.90 -16.69
CA ALA A 260 -19.47 -0.74 -17.55
C ALA A 260 -18.74 -0.84 -18.90
N ILE A 261 -17.59 -1.55 -18.96
CA ILE A 261 -16.68 -1.52 -20.12
C ILE A 261 -16.59 -2.87 -20.82
N LEU A 262 -16.64 -4.00 -20.08
CA LEU A 262 -16.35 -5.33 -20.64
C LEU A 262 -17.58 -6.13 -21.03
N ASP A 263 -18.79 -5.67 -20.68
CA ASP A 263 -20.07 -6.35 -20.96
C ASP A 263 -20.02 -7.89 -20.68
N ARG A 264 -19.18 -8.30 -19.73
CA ARG A 264 -18.99 -9.69 -19.37
C ARG A 264 -20.01 -10.11 -18.33
N SER A 265 -20.83 -11.07 -18.68
CA SER A 265 -21.65 -11.82 -17.74
C SER A 265 -20.74 -12.59 -16.75
N LEU A 266 -21.08 -12.53 -15.45
CA LEU A 266 -20.39 -13.21 -14.34
C LEU A 266 -20.43 -14.75 -14.41
N HIS A 267 -20.49 -15.35 -15.60
CA HIS A 267 -20.77 -16.77 -15.79
C HIS A 267 -19.54 -17.68 -15.81
N ASP A 268 -18.33 -17.15 -15.67
CA ASP A 268 -17.12 -17.97 -15.69
C ASP A 268 -16.59 -18.27 -14.28
N GLY A 269 -17.00 -19.42 -13.75
CA GLY A 269 -16.14 -20.34 -13.00
C GLY A 269 -15.86 -20.10 -11.52
N GLY A 270 -16.42 -19.08 -10.88
CA GLY A 270 -16.27 -18.91 -9.43
C GLY A 270 -17.49 -19.35 -8.63
N SER A 271 -17.30 -19.87 -7.41
CA SER A 271 -18.40 -20.14 -6.52
C SER A 271 -19.20 -18.86 -6.24
N MET A 272 -20.41 -18.76 -6.75
CA MET A 272 -21.30 -17.63 -6.56
C MET A 272 -21.53 -17.32 -5.07
N LEU A 273 -21.47 -18.36 -4.22
CA LEU A 273 -21.56 -18.25 -2.78
C LEU A 273 -20.32 -17.53 -2.20
N MET A 274 -19.13 -17.91 -2.62
CA MET A 274 -17.89 -17.27 -2.14
C MET A 274 -17.86 -15.77 -2.50
N TYR A 275 -18.13 -15.42 -3.74
CA TYR A 275 -18.20 -14.00 -4.15
C TYR A 275 -19.30 -13.25 -3.39
N GLY A 276 -20.47 -13.87 -3.18
CA GLY A 276 -21.55 -13.30 -2.39
C GLY A 276 -21.13 -13.03 -0.94
N MET A 277 -20.46 -13.97 -0.28
CA MET A 277 -19.95 -13.80 1.08
C MET A 277 -18.87 -12.74 1.20
N ILE A 278 -17.96 -12.66 0.23
CA ILE A 278 -16.94 -11.61 0.16
C ILE A 278 -17.61 -10.26 -0.04
N PHE A 279 -18.61 -10.16 -0.93
CA PHE A 279 -19.36 -8.93 -1.15
C PHE A 279 -20.12 -8.47 0.11
N VAL A 280 -20.74 -9.40 0.84
CA VAL A 280 -21.38 -9.10 2.14
C VAL A 280 -20.33 -8.62 3.16
N ALA A 281 -19.20 -9.29 3.27
CA ALA A 281 -18.10 -8.85 4.13
C ALA A 281 -17.64 -7.43 3.81
N LEU A 282 -17.52 -7.12 2.53
CA LEU A 282 -17.15 -5.81 2.02
C LEU A 282 -18.19 -4.74 2.38
N LEU A 283 -19.48 -5.02 2.22
CA LEU A 283 -20.56 -4.10 2.64
C LEU A 283 -20.50 -3.82 4.14
N ILE A 284 -20.32 -4.87 4.96
CA ILE A 284 -20.17 -4.73 6.41
C ILE A 284 -18.98 -3.81 6.75
N MET A 285 -17.86 -3.97 6.07
CA MET A 285 -16.66 -3.13 6.28
C MET A 285 -16.87 -1.67 5.89
N ILE A 286 -17.60 -1.42 4.81
CA ILE A 286 -17.96 -0.05 4.40
C ILE A 286 -18.87 0.59 5.46
N VAL A 287 -19.87 -0.15 5.93
CA VAL A 287 -20.78 0.33 6.99
C VAL A 287 -20.01 0.62 8.27
N ASP A 288 -19.12 -0.27 8.71
CA ASP A 288 -18.27 -0.05 9.89
C ASP A 288 -17.41 1.21 9.75
N SER A 289 -16.77 1.39 8.60
CA SER A 289 -15.94 2.57 8.32
C SER A 289 -16.76 3.85 8.31
N ALA A 290 -17.96 3.84 7.73
CA ALA A 290 -18.87 4.98 7.71
C ALA A 290 -19.37 5.34 9.13
N LEU A 291 -19.76 4.34 9.94
CA LEU A 291 -20.17 4.54 11.34
C LEU A 291 -19.02 5.07 12.17
N GLY A 292 -17.82 4.52 12.03
CA GLY A 292 -16.62 5.01 12.74
C GLY A 292 -16.24 6.44 12.36
N TYR A 293 -16.41 6.82 11.09
CA TYR A 293 -16.21 8.20 10.65
C TYR A 293 -17.25 9.15 11.24
N MET A 294 -18.51 8.76 11.21
CA MET A 294 -19.62 9.57 11.77
C MET A 294 -19.48 9.75 13.28
N ALA A 295 -19.10 8.69 14.01
CA ALA A 295 -18.88 8.75 15.45
C ALA A 295 -17.76 9.74 15.82
N ARG A 296 -16.60 9.67 15.13
CA ARG A 296 -15.49 10.61 15.34
C ARG A 296 -15.88 12.05 15.03
N LYS A 297 -16.58 12.27 13.91
CA LYS A 297 -17.06 13.61 13.54
C LYS A 297 -18.07 14.17 14.55
N ARG A 298 -18.84 13.30 15.22
CA ARG A 298 -19.76 13.68 16.30
C ARG A 298 -19.01 14.06 17.57
N GLU A 299 -17.97 13.28 17.94
CA GLU A 299 -17.10 13.59 19.08
C GLU A 299 -16.36 14.91 18.90
N ASP A 300 -15.80 15.15 17.70
CA ASP A 300 -15.14 16.42 17.36
C ASP A 300 -16.08 17.63 17.48
N ARG A 301 -17.37 17.46 17.14
CA ARG A 301 -18.39 18.52 17.29
C ARG A 301 -18.81 18.75 18.75
N LEU A 302 -18.87 17.68 19.56
CA LEU A 302 -19.31 17.76 20.95
C LEU A 302 -18.23 18.31 21.87
N HIS A 303 -16.96 18.10 21.57
CA HIS A 303 -15.84 18.49 22.43
C HIS A 303 -15.21 19.81 22.02
N GLY A 304 -15.79 20.57 21.07
CA GLY A 304 -15.31 21.87 20.60
C GLY A 304 -13.79 21.82 20.36
N TYR A 305 -13.33 22.28 19.23
CA TYR A 305 -11.92 22.26 18.83
C TYR A 305 -11.00 22.85 19.91
N ASN A 306 -10.65 22.04 20.90
CA ASN A 306 -9.58 22.38 21.83
C ASN A 306 -8.28 22.01 21.12
N GLU A 307 -7.53 23.03 20.69
CA GLU A 307 -6.16 22.85 20.25
C GLU A 307 -5.41 21.95 21.24
N PRO A 308 -4.75 20.87 20.78
CA PRO A 308 -3.98 20.05 21.68
C PRO A 308 -2.86 20.91 22.26
N GLN A 309 -2.90 21.16 23.57
CA GLN A 309 -1.79 21.78 24.29
C GLN A 309 -0.52 20.99 24.00
N VAL A 310 0.47 21.66 23.43
CA VAL A 310 1.82 21.13 23.21
C VAL A 310 2.38 20.77 24.58
N GLY A 311 2.35 19.49 24.97
CA GLY A 311 2.97 19.05 26.23
C GLY A 311 2.33 17.86 26.96
N SER A 312 1.10 17.45 26.67
CA SER A 312 0.51 16.32 27.38
C SER A 312 0.66 14.99 26.62
N PHE A 313 1.64 14.19 27.04
CA PHE A 313 1.72 12.77 26.62
C PHE A 313 0.61 11.96 27.31
N PRO A 314 -0.18 11.13 26.59
CA PRO A 314 -1.15 10.25 27.23
C PRO A 314 -0.45 9.20 28.10
N PRO A 315 -1.09 8.73 29.20
CA PRO A 315 -0.49 7.77 30.13
C PRO A 315 -0.14 6.45 29.41
N ARG A 316 1.08 5.97 29.67
CA ARG A 316 1.65 4.73 29.12
C ARG A 316 0.81 3.52 29.54
N ARG A 317 -0.06 3.00 28.68
CA ARG A 317 -0.53 1.61 28.82
C ARG A 317 0.63 0.66 28.49
N ARG A 318 0.96 -0.24 29.44
CA ARG A 318 2.11 -1.14 29.44
C ARG A 318 2.06 -2.11 28.23
N LEU A 319 2.93 -1.92 27.27
CA LEU A 319 3.25 -2.94 26.26
C LEU A 319 4.05 -4.07 26.91
N LYS A 320 3.53 -5.30 26.83
CA LYS A 320 4.05 -6.48 27.55
C LYS A 320 5.24 -7.17 26.84
N ASN A 321 5.73 -6.67 25.72
CA ASN A 321 6.82 -7.30 24.96
C ASN A 321 8.11 -6.45 24.98
N ARG A 322 9.03 -6.78 25.91
CA ARG A 322 10.26 -6.00 26.22
C ARG A 322 11.31 -5.94 25.08
N ARG A 323 11.35 -6.91 24.15
CA ARG A 323 12.41 -6.97 23.13
C ARG A 323 12.17 -6.09 21.88
N ILE A 324 10.93 -5.90 21.50
CA ILE A 324 10.56 -5.03 20.36
C ILE A 324 10.63 -3.55 20.75
N LYS A 325 10.46 -3.22 22.05
CA LYS A 325 10.52 -1.86 22.59
C LYS A 325 11.89 -1.17 22.45
N GLY A 326 12.99 -1.89 22.60
CA GLY A 326 14.32 -1.28 22.65
C GLY A 326 14.72 -0.61 21.32
N VAL A 327 14.45 -1.24 20.19
CA VAL A 327 14.88 -0.78 18.88
C VAL A 327 13.98 0.34 18.34
N LEU A 328 12.67 0.22 18.52
CA LEU A 328 11.67 1.22 18.07
C LEU A 328 11.77 2.52 18.86
N VAL A 329 11.97 2.42 20.18
CA VAL A 329 12.15 3.57 21.08
C VAL A 329 13.50 4.24 20.79
N ALA A 330 14.58 3.50 20.61
CA ALA A 330 15.89 4.07 20.31
C ALA A 330 15.94 4.79 18.94
N HIS A 331 15.29 4.24 17.91
CA HIS A 331 15.23 4.87 16.59
C HIS A 331 14.37 6.14 16.61
N ARG A 332 13.18 6.11 17.22
CA ARG A 332 12.33 7.31 17.40
C ARG A 332 12.99 8.36 18.27
N PHE A 333 13.66 7.99 19.36
CA PHE A 333 14.38 8.94 20.22
C PHE A 333 15.53 9.63 19.48
N ARG A 334 16.27 8.90 18.62
CA ARG A 334 17.32 9.52 17.80
C ARG A 334 16.76 10.51 16.78
N GLN A 335 15.63 10.21 16.16
CA GLN A 335 14.95 11.11 15.23
C GLN A 335 14.43 12.36 15.97
N ILE A 336 13.71 12.18 17.07
CA ILE A 336 13.20 13.30 17.89
C ILE A 336 14.36 14.20 18.35
N LYS A 337 15.47 13.63 18.85
CA LYS A 337 16.63 14.39 19.30
C LYS A 337 17.28 15.21 18.16
N LYS A 338 17.27 14.68 16.93
CA LYS A 338 17.81 15.37 15.74
C LYS A 338 16.89 16.52 15.29
N TYR A 339 15.58 16.35 15.39
CA TYR A 339 14.61 17.42 15.12
C TYR A 339 14.65 18.50 16.21
N GLN A 340 14.76 18.12 17.48
CA GLN A 340 14.91 19.05 18.59
C GLN A 340 16.16 19.92 18.41
N GLN A 341 17.30 19.33 18.09
CA GLN A 341 18.53 20.09 17.81
C GLN A 341 18.42 21.05 16.62
N LYS A 342 17.60 20.69 15.60
CA LYS A 342 17.36 21.55 14.45
C LYS A 342 16.44 22.72 14.80
N ILE A 343 15.45 22.47 15.66
CA ILE A 343 14.55 23.51 16.21
C ILE A 343 15.33 24.46 17.10
N ASP A 344 16.14 23.95 18.05
CA ASP A 344 16.96 24.78 18.92
C ASP A 344 17.95 25.67 18.15
N LYS A 345 18.49 25.14 17.04
CA LYS A 345 19.40 25.91 16.15
C LYS A 345 18.66 26.98 15.36
N MET A 346 17.41 26.74 14.96
CA MET A 346 16.57 27.74 14.30
C MET A 346 16.09 28.81 15.30
N THR A 347 15.70 28.41 16.50
CA THR A 347 15.29 29.35 17.58
C THR A 347 16.41 30.30 17.93
N ARG A 348 17.64 29.80 18.11
CA ARG A 348 18.82 30.67 18.35
C ARG A 348 19.14 31.61 17.19
N LYS A 349 18.88 31.19 15.95
CA LYS A 349 19.04 32.07 14.79
C LYS A 349 17.99 33.17 14.74
N ILE A 350 16.75 32.85 15.14
CA ILE A 350 15.65 33.83 15.21
C ILE A 350 15.91 34.82 16.35
N GLU A 351 16.35 34.33 17.52
CA GLU A 351 16.75 35.19 18.65
C GLU A 351 17.92 36.12 18.33
N ALA A 352 18.91 35.64 17.56
CA ALA A 352 20.02 36.48 17.09
C ALA A 352 19.59 37.55 16.08
N LEU A 353 18.57 37.28 15.23
CA LEU A 353 18.01 38.24 14.28
C LEU A 353 17.05 39.26 14.92
N HIS A 354 16.58 39.02 16.14
CA HIS A 354 15.80 40.02 16.93
C HIS A 354 16.64 40.90 17.85
N LEU A 355 17.94 40.64 17.92
CA LEU A 355 18.90 41.41 18.72
C LEU A 355 19.78 42.39 17.87
N GLU A 356 19.64 42.34 16.54
CA GLU A 356 20.11 43.33 15.58
C GLU A 356 18.97 44.29 15.13
#